data_6b2bbc4424c336254e0f8f3041230bcd
#
_entry.id   6b2bbc4424c336254e0f8f3041230bcd
#
_cell.length_a   1.000
_cell.length_b   1.000
_cell.length_c   1.000
_cell.angle_alpha   90.00
_cell.angle_beta   90.00
_cell.angle_gamma   90.00
#
_symmetry.space_group_name_H-M   'P 1'
#
loop_
_entity.id
_entity.type
_entity.pdbx_description
1 polymer ?
#
loop_
_entity_poly.entity_id
_entity_poly.type
_entity_poly.pdbx_seq_one_letter_code
_entity_poly.pdbx_strand_id
1 'polypeptide(L)'
;MPLQCLILDDYQNVSLSLADWHSLTPQVECRALTEHTTDENALAESLKDAEIVVIMRERTPFTAALFARLPKLKLLITSGMRNASIDLAAAKKHGVTVCGTGSGQAAPVELTWALILGLARHLVTENNALRQNGPWQSTVGFGLSGKRLGLLGLGKIGQKVAQIAKAFGMDVCAWSQNLTAERAAEHGVTLCASKEELLRTSDVVSIHLVLGDRTRNLLGAQELAKMKASALLINTSRAAIVDQPALLDALQNGVIAGAGVDVFDVEPLPADHPFRTQPNVLATPHLGYVSDGNYQVYFTEAVEDIQAFLAGKPVRVLE
;
A
#
# COMPACT_ATOMS: atom_id res chain seq x y z
N MET A 1 -9.29 -27.79 -24.53
CA MET A 1 -8.72 -26.45 -24.66
C MET A 1 -8.05 -26.12 -23.33
N PRO A 2 -6.92 -25.39 -23.28
CA PRO A 2 -6.32 -24.96 -22.06
C PRO A 2 -7.26 -24.05 -21.26
N LEU A 3 -7.13 -24.05 -19.94
CA LEU A 3 -7.82 -23.10 -19.07
C LEU A 3 -7.25 -21.69 -19.32
N GLN A 4 -8.12 -20.69 -19.33
CA GLN A 4 -7.71 -19.30 -19.54
C GLN A 4 -7.37 -18.64 -18.21
N CYS A 5 -6.12 -18.19 -18.06
CA CYS A 5 -5.63 -17.46 -16.92
C CYS A 5 -5.37 -15.99 -17.30
N LEU A 6 -6.03 -15.06 -16.60
CA LEU A 6 -5.82 -13.63 -16.78
C LEU A 6 -5.15 -13.03 -15.54
N ILE A 7 -4.04 -12.31 -15.74
CA ILE A 7 -3.32 -11.57 -14.70
C ILE A 7 -3.69 -10.10 -14.87
N LEU A 8 -4.34 -9.52 -13.85
CA LEU A 8 -4.85 -8.14 -13.91
C LEU A 8 -3.84 -7.13 -13.38
N ASP A 9 -3.96 -5.89 -13.84
CA ASP A 9 -3.25 -4.73 -13.33
C ASP A 9 -1.72 -4.85 -13.39
N ASP A 10 -1.19 -5.56 -14.39
CA ASP A 10 0.26 -5.66 -14.63
C ASP A 10 0.78 -4.41 -15.35
N TYR A 11 0.70 -3.25 -14.69
CA TYR A 11 1.06 -1.94 -15.26
C TYR A 11 2.48 -1.89 -15.84
N GLN A 12 3.39 -2.70 -15.32
CA GLN A 12 4.77 -2.75 -15.75
C GLN A 12 5.02 -3.79 -16.85
N ASN A 13 4.02 -4.64 -17.15
CA ASN A 13 4.11 -5.76 -18.10
C ASN A 13 5.28 -6.71 -17.79
N VAL A 14 5.38 -7.13 -16.53
CA VAL A 14 6.48 -7.95 -16.03
C VAL A 14 6.06 -9.31 -15.47
N SER A 15 4.77 -9.51 -15.21
CA SER A 15 4.26 -10.69 -14.52
C SER A 15 4.72 -11.99 -15.18
N LEU A 16 4.61 -12.08 -16.51
CA LEU A 16 4.95 -13.28 -17.27
C LEU A 16 6.45 -13.56 -17.33
N SER A 17 7.31 -12.59 -17.00
CA SER A 17 8.77 -12.74 -16.97
C SER A 17 9.32 -13.11 -15.59
N LEU A 18 8.51 -12.96 -14.52
CA LEU A 18 8.96 -13.10 -13.13
C LEU A 18 8.67 -14.46 -12.50
N ALA A 19 8.03 -15.38 -13.24
CA ALA A 19 7.80 -16.74 -12.78
C ALA A 19 7.76 -17.72 -13.96
N ASP A 20 7.82 -19.01 -13.66
CA ASP A 20 7.79 -20.06 -14.68
C ASP A 20 6.35 -20.41 -15.08
N TRP A 21 5.66 -19.47 -15.71
CA TRP A 21 4.32 -19.68 -16.26
C TRP A 21 4.28 -20.75 -17.35
N HIS A 22 5.43 -21.00 -18.01
CA HIS A 22 5.53 -22.01 -19.05
C HIS A 22 5.33 -23.44 -18.50
N SER A 23 5.67 -23.66 -17.23
CA SER A 23 5.41 -24.94 -16.55
C SER A 23 3.93 -25.34 -16.49
N LEU A 24 3.02 -24.38 -16.70
CA LEU A 24 1.57 -24.65 -16.74
C LEU A 24 1.08 -25.16 -18.11
N THR A 25 1.90 -25.06 -19.13
CA THR A 25 1.57 -25.51 -20.50
C THR A 25 1.57 -27.05 -20.59
N PRO A 26 0.64 -27.70 -21.31
CA PRO A 26 -0.45 -27.14 -22.13
C PRO A 26 -1.78 -26.96 -21.39
N GLN A 27 -1.81 -27.09 -20.07
CA GLN A 27 -3.06 -27.10 -19.27
C GLN A 27 -3.68 -25.73 -19.12
N VAL A 28 -2.83 -24.67 -19.02
CA VAL A 28 -3.25 -23.28 -18.81
C VAL A 28 -2.56 -22.38 -19.83
N GLU A 29 -3.32 -21.44 -20.38
CA GLU A 29 -2.83 -20.33 -21.19
C GLU A 29 -2.93 -19.04 -20.38
N CYS A 30 -1.80 -18.38 -20.13
CA CYS A 30 -1.70 -17.19 -19.29
C CYS A 30 -1.54 -15.93 -20.16
N ARG A 31 -2.30 -14.87 -19.81
CA ARG A 31 -2.20 -13.55 -20.43
C ARG A 31 -2.26 -12.46 -19.37
N ALA A 32 -1.41 -11.45 -19.49
CA ALA A 32 -1.42 -10.27 -18.63
C ALA A 32 -2.27 -9.15 -19.27
N LEU A 33 -3.00 -8.42 -18.42
CA LEU A 33 -3.71 -7.18 -18.73
C LEU A 33 -2.98 -6.03 -18.05
N THR A 34 -2.47 -5.11 -18.86
CA THR A 34 -1.62 -4.00 -18.40
C THR A 34 -2.39 -2.75 -18.03
N GLU A 35 -3.66 -2.69 -18.40
CA GLU A 35 -4.53 -1.55 -18.15
C GLU A 35 -5.54 -1.88 -17.05
N HIS A 36 -5.79 -0.89 -16.19
CA HIS A 36 -6.85 -1.00 -15.19
C HIS A 36 -8.17 -0.50 -15.77
N THR A 37 -9.27 -1.16 -15.41
CA THR A 37 -10.61 -0.67 -15.68
C THR A 37 -11.43 -0.54 -14.40
N THR A 38 -12.04 0.62 -14.21
CA THR A 38 -12.97 0.88 -13.10
C THR A 38 -14.41 0.54 -13.46
N ASP A 39 -14.71 0.33 -14.73
CA ASP A 39 -16.04 -0.08 -15.21
C ASP A 39 -16.22 -1.59 -14.99
N GLU A 40 -17.07 -1.96 -14.04
CA GLU A 40 -17.37 -3.38 -13.73
C GLU A 40 -17.98 -4.11 -14.93
N ASN A 41 -18.69 -3.40 -15.84
CA ASN A 41 -19.25 -4.03 -17.03
C ASN A 41 -18.15 -4.43 -18.03
N ALA A 42 -17.22 -3.51 -18.29
CA ALA A 42 -16.08 -3.77 -19.15
C ALA A 42 -15.16 -4.85 -18.54
N LEU A 43 -14.95 -4.83 -17.22
CA LEU A 43 -14.19 -5.83 -16.50
C LEU A 43 -14.83 -7.23 -16.65
N ALA A 44 -16.14 -7.35 -16.38
CA ALA A 44 -16.85 -8.63 -16.50
C ALA A 44 -16.81 -9.18 -17.93
N GLU A 45 -16.93 -8.31 -18.93
CA GLU A 45 -16.82 -8.73 -20.34
C GLU A 45 -15.40 -9.24 -20.67
N SER A 46 -14.36 -8.57 -20.16
CA SER A 46 -12.97 -8.98 -20.37
C SER A 46 -12.63 -10.32 -19.68
N LEU A 47 -13.33 -10.62 -18.57
CA LEU A 47 -13.10 -11.82 -17.75
C LEU A 47 -14.08 -12.97 -18.02
N LYS A 48 -15.09 -12.80 -18.87
CA LYS A 48 -16.19 -13.77 -19.07
C LYS A 48 -15.75 -15.19 -19.42
N ASP A 49 -14.60 -15.33 -20.08
CA ASP A 49 -14.05 -16.61 -20.48
C ASP A 49 -12.91 -17.09 -19.57
N ALA A 50 -12.50 -16.30 -18.58
CA ALA A 50 -11.44 -16.64 -17.65
C ALA A 50 -11.91 -17.72 -16.65
N GLU A 51 -11.10 -18.74 -16.48
CA GLU A 51 -11.30 -19.78 -15.47
C GLU A 51 -10.38 -19.57 -14.26
N ILE A 52 -9.28 -18.86 -14.46
CA ILE A 52 -8.31 -18.47 -13.46
C ILE A 52 -8.06 -16.95 -13.58
N VAL A 53 -8.09 -16.26 -12.47
CA VAL A 53 -7.72 -14.83 -12.43
C VAL A 53 -6.70 -14.58 -11.33
N VAL A 54 -5.65 -13.85 -11.65
CA VAL A 54 -4.64 -13.38 -10.69
C VAL A 54 -4.79 -11.86 -10.55
N ILE A 55 -4.99 -11.39 -9.32
CA ILE A 55 -5.18 -9.98 -9.03
C ILE A 55 -4.06 -9.42 -8.16
N MET A 56 -3.78 -8.15 -8.35
CA MET A 56 -2.74 -7.43 -7.62
C MET A 56 -3.34 -6.67 -6.44
N ARG A 57 -3.24 -7.25 -5.25
CA ARG A 57 -3.73 -6.63 -4.01
C ARG A 57 -5.20 -6.21 -4.14
N GLU A 58 -5.56 -5.07 -3.56
CA GLU A 58 -6.91 -4.50 -3.61
C GLU A 58 -7.18 -3.61 -4.83
N ARG A 59 -6.35 -3.68 -5.91
CA ARG A 59 -6.53 -2.84 -7.11
C ARG A 59 -7.86 -3.08 -7.81
N THR A 60 -8.23 -4.35 -8.01
CA THR A 60 -9.51 -4.73 -8.65
C THR A 60 -10.39 -5.43 -7.62
N PRO A 61 -11.52 -4.81 -7.19
CA PRO A 61 -12.46 -5.44 -6.28
C PRO A 61 -13.21 -6.60 -6.93
N PHE A 62 -13.33 -7.70 -6.21
CA PHE A 62 -14.15 -8.85 -6.60
C PHE A 62 -15.40 -8.92 -5.72
N THR A 63 -16.43 -8.19 -6.16
CA THR A 63 -17.73 -8.06 -5.47
C THR A 63 -18.63 -9.27 -5.76
N ALA A 64 -19.70 -9.44 -4.96
CA ALA A 64 -20.73 -10.43 -5.24
C ALA A 64 -21.35 -10.26 -6.64
N ALA A 65 -21.51 -9.02 -7.10
CA ALA A 65 -22.06 -8.71 -8.41
C ALA A 65 -21.11 -9.17 -9.54
N LEU A 66 -19.80 -8.97 -9.37
CA LEU A 66 -18.80 -9.42 -10.34
C LEU A 66 -18.74 -10.96 -10.38
N PHE A 67 -18.71 -11.66 -9.24
CA PHE A 67 -18.71 -13.13 -9.20
C PHE A 67 -19.92 -13.72 -9.93
N ALA A 68 -21.09 -13.12 -9.80
CA ALA A 68 -22.31 -13.60 -10.47
C ALA A 68 -22.23 -13.52 -12.00
N ARG A 69 -21.31 -12.72 -12.55
CA ARG A 69 -21.10 -12.49 -13.98
C ARG A 69 -19.94 -13.31 -14.57
N LEU A 70 -19.23 -14.07 -13.74
CA LEU A 70 -18.07 -14.87 -14.13
C LEU A 70 -18.33 -16.37 -13.94
N PRO A 71 -19.26 -16.98 -14.71
CA PRO A 71 -19.70 -18.35 -14.50
C PRO A 71 -18.61 -19.41 -14.78
N LYS A 72 -17.53 -19.04 -15.50
CA LYS A 72 -16.41 -19.94 -15.77
C LYS A 72 -15.30 -19.87 -14.74
N LEU A 73 -15.28 -18.83 -13.88
CA LEU A 73 -14.21 -18.61 -12.89
C LEU A 73 -14.22 -19.74 -11.87
N LYS A 74 -13.05 -20.35 -11.67
CA LYS A 74 -12.84 -21.47 -10.74
C LYS A 74 -11.81 -21.13 -9.66
N LEU A 75 -10.80 -20.31 -10.01
CA LEU A 75 -9.70 -19.93 -9.14
C LEU A 75 -9.45 -18.43 -9.23
N LEU A 76 -9.43 -17.77 -8.09
CA LEU A 76 -8.99 -16.38 -7.93
C LEU A 76 -7.75 -16.36 -7.03
N ILE A 77 -6.65 -15.76 -7.49
CA ILE A 77 -5.43 -15.63 -6.70
C ILE A 77 -5.16 -14.15 -6.45
N THR A 78 -4.96 -13.78 -5.20
CA THR A 78 -4.58 -12.42 -4.81
C THR A 78 -3.14 -12.37 -4.30
N SER A 79 -2.38 -11.36 -4.66
CA SER A 79 -1.09 -11.12 -4.06
C SER A 79 -1.25 -10.70 -2.58
N GLY A 80 -0.61 -11.47 -1.67
CA GLY A 80 -0.77 -11.36 -0.22
C GLY A 80 -1.91 -12.23 0.33
N MET A 81 -1.76 -12.65 1.60
CA MET A 81 -2.71 -13.53 2.31
C MET A 81 -3.94 -12.81 2.87
N ARG A 82 -4.17 -11.54 2.51
CA ARG A 82 -5.35 -10.75 2.92
C ARG A 82 -5.72 -9.77 1.84
N ASN A 83 -7.00 -9.76 1.48
CA ASN A 83 -7.55 -8.79 0.54
C ASN A 83 -8.99 -8.46 0.94
N ALA A 84 -9.20 -7.24 1.43
CA ALA A 84 -10.52 -6.79 1.88
C ALA A 84 -11.48 -6.44 0.73
N SER A 85 -10.99 -6.40 -0.52
CA SER A 85 -11.80 -6.10 -1.70
C SER A 85 -12.40 -7.36 -2.36
N ILE A 86 -12.19 -8.54 -1.77
CA ILE A 86 -12.78 -9.81 -2.24
C ILE A 86 -13.92 -10.20 -1.33
N ASP A 87 -15.10 -10.41 -1.90
CA ASP A 87 -16.23 -11.04 -1.21
C ASP A 87 -16.04 -12.57 -1.19
N LEU A 88 -15.37 -13.06 -0.13
CA LEU A 88 -15.08 -14.49 0.04
C LEU A 88 -16.37 -15.34 0.16
N ALA A 89 -17.44 -14.79 0.74
CA ALA A 89 -18.71 -15.50 0.84
C ALA A 89 -19.37 -15.68 -0.53
N ALA A 90 -19.30 -14.65 -1.38
CA ALA A 90 -19.77 -14.75 -2.77
C ALA A 90 -18.89 -15.70 -3.58
N ALA A 91 -17.57 -15.64 -3.45
CA ALA A 91 -16.65 -16.58 -4.11
C ALA A 91 -17.05 -18.03 -3.80
N LYS A 92 -17.22 -18.36 -2.51
CA LYS A 92 -17.65 -19.69 -2.04
C LYS A 92 -19.02 -20.09 -2.62
N LYS A 93 -19.98 -19.17 -2.65
CA LYS A 93 -21.32 -19.40 -3.22
C LYS A 93 -21.26 -19.76 -4.71
N HIS A 94 -20.31 -19.16 -5.43
CA HIS A 94 -20.12 -19.41 -6.88
C HIS A 94 -19.12 -20.55 -7.16
N GLY A 95 -18.64 -21.27 -6.13
CA GLY A 95 -17.70 -22.38 -6.29
C GLY A 95 -16.29 -21.96 -6.70
N VAL A 96 -15.91 -20.69 -6.44
CA VAL A 96 -14.59 -20.16 -6.74
C VAL A 96 -13.67 -20.38 -5.54
N THR A 97 -12.55 -21.07 -5.77
CA THR A 97 -11.47 -21.15 -4.79
C THR A 97 -10.69 -19.84 -4.80
N VAL A 98 -10.44 -19.27 -3.62
CA VAL A 98 -9.61 -18.06 -3.49
C VAL A 98 -8.32 -18.44 -2.80
N CYS A 99 -7.18 -18.13 -3.43
CA CYS A 99 -5.86 -18.33 -2.87
C CYS A 99 -5.13 -16.99 -2.71
N GLY A 100 -4.16 -16.96 -1.82
CA GLY A 100 -3.31 -15.78 -1.62
C GLY A 100 -1.83 -16.17 -1.66
N THR A 101 -0.97 -15.19 -1.86
CA THR A 101 0.49 -15.39 -1.86
C THR A 101 1.15 -14.82 -0.62
N GLY A 102 2.39 -15.18 -0.37
CA GLY A 102 3.26 -14.48 0.58
C GLY A 102 3.45 -13.01 0.20
N SER A 103 4.02 -12.24 1.11
CA SER A 103 4.37 -10.84 0.87
C SER A 103 5.55 -10.44 1.75
N GLY A 104 6.56 -9.83 1.17
CA GLY A 104 7.69 -9.25 1.90
C GLY A 104 7.26 -8.00 2.69
N GLN A 105 8.02 -7.72 3.74
CA GLN A 105 7.77 -6.55 4.60
C GLN A 105 8.80 -5.44 4.40
N ALA A 106 9.83 -5.68 3.59
CA ALA A 106 10.90 -4.71 3.35
C ALA A 106 10.42 -3.53 2.51
N ALA A 107 9.79 -3.80 1.38
CA ALA A 107 9.39 -2.78 0.42
C ALA A 107 8.53 -1.63 1.02
N PRO A 108 7.47 -1.87 1.82
CA PRO A 108 6.75 -0.75 2.43
C PRO A 108 7.56 0.02 3.47
N VAL A 109 8.56 -0.60 4.12
CA VAL A 109 9.49 0.09 5.02
C VAL A 109 10.42 1.01 4.22
N GLU A 110 10.97 0.50 3.14
CA GLU A 110 11.87 1.24 2.23
C GLU A 110 11.17 2.44 1.60
N LEU A 111 9.93 2.26 1.12
CA LEU A 111 9.15 3.36 0.58
C LEU A 111 8.80 4.40 1.65
N THR A 112 8.46 3.97 2.87
CA THR A 112 8.25 4.90 3.99
C THR A 112 9.47 5.80 4.20
N TRP A 113 10.67 5.23 4.19
CA TRP A 113 11.90 5.98 4.35
C TRP A 113 12.25 6.83 3.13
N ALA A 114 11.95 6.35 1.92
CA ALA A 114 12.10 7.16 0.70
C ALA A 114 11.23 8.42 0.75
N LEU A 115 9.98 8.32 1.21
CA LEU A 115 9.09 9.46 1.38
C LEU A 115 9.58 10.42 2.48
N ILE A 116 10.00 9.89 3.65
CA ILE A 116 10.56 10.71 4.73
C ILE A 116 11.78 11.50 4.24
N LEU A 117 12.75 10.81 3.65
CA LEU A 117 13.99 11.43 3.17
C LEU A 117 13.74 12.36 1.99
N GLY A 118 12.84 11.98 1.08
CA GLY A 118 12.45 12.80 -0.08
C GLY A 118 11.87 14.14 0.34
N LEU A 119 10.98 14.15 1.34
CA LEU A 119 10.39 15.37 1.89
C LEU A 119 11.40 16.16 2.74
N ALA A 120 12.10 15.50 3.66
CA ALA A 120 13.06 16.16 4.57
C ALA A 120 14.18 16.90 3.81
N ARG A 121 14.56 16.38 2.64
CA ARG A 121 15.66 16.93 1.81
C ARG A 121 15.17 17.59 0.51
N HIS A 122 13.85 17.71 0.32
CA HIS A 122 13.22 18.29 -0.87
C HIS A 122 13.74 17.69 -2.20
N LEU A 123 14.01 16.36 -2.22
CA LEU A 123 14.73 15.73 -3.32
C LEU A 123 14.04 15.92 -4.68
N VAL A 124 12.71 15.82 -4.73
CA VAL A 124 11.96 15.97 -5.98
C VAL A 124 12.01 17.42 -6.46
N THR A 125 11.84 18.39 -5.57
CA THR A 125 11.91 19.83 -5.87
C THR A 125 13.28 20.21 -6.45
N GLU A 126 14.35 19.84 -5.77
CA GLU A 126 15.71 20.15 -6.19
C GLU A 126 16.11 19.43 -7.50
N ASN A 127 15.72 18.16 -7.64
CA ASN A 127 15.96 17.42 -8.88
C ASN A 127 15.20 18.04 -10.07
N ASN A 128 13.96 18.45 -9.88
CA ASN A 128 13.17 19.10 -10.93
C ASN A 128 13.77 20.49 -11.30
N ALA A 129 14.16 21.28 -10.31
CA ALA A 129 14.83 22.55 -10.52
C ALA A 129 16.10 22.38 -11.36
N LEU A 130 16.95 21.41 -11.01
CA LEU A 130 18.18 21.11 -11.75
C LEU A 130 17.90 20.70 -13.20
N ARG A 131 16.91 19.82 -13.43
CA ARG A 131 16.54 19.36 -14.77
C ARG A 131 15.97 20.46 -15.67
N GLN A 132 15.33 21.46 -15.06
CA GLN A 132 14.70 22.60 -15.76
C GLN A 132 15.62 23.81 -15.90
N ASN A 133 16.92 23.67 -15.58
CA ASN A 133 17.88 24.77 -15.50
C ASN A 133 17.43 25.89 -14.55
N GLY A 134 16.73 25.54 -13.48
CA GLY A 134 16.32 26.44 -12.41
C GLY A 134 17.46 26.76 -11.42
N PRO A 135 17.13 27.33 -10.24
CA PRO A 135 18.12 27.67 -9.22
C PRO A 135 19.00 26.49 -8.84
N TRP A 136 20.30 26.74 -8.63
CA TRP A 136 21.26 25.69 -8.22
C TRP A 136 20.94 25.05 -6.87
N GLN A 137 20.44 25.81 -5.92
CA GLN A 137 19.94 25.38 -4.60
C GLN A 137 18.76 26.27 -4.25
N SER A 138 17.56 25.71 -4.12
CA SER A 138 16.35 26.50 -3.89
C SER A 138 15.74 26.29 -2.51
N THR A 139 16.10 25.20 -1.82
CA THR A 139 15.50 24.82 -0.54
C THR A 139 16.55 24.51 0.53
N VAL A 140 16.13 24.62 1.79
CA VAL A 140 16.91 24.14 2.93
C VAL A 140 16.13 23.01 3.60
N GLY A 141 16.63 21.79 3.45
CA GLY A 141 16.05 20.62 4.12
C GLY A 141 16.41 20.57 5.60
N PHE A 142 15.75 19.70 6.34
CA PHE A 142 16.10 19.44 7.74
C PHE A 142 16.78 18.06 7.92
N GLY A 143 17.67 17.97 8.90
CA GLY A 143 18.29 16.72 9.31
C GLY A 143 17.37 15.91 10.22
N LEU A 144 17.46 14.57 10.16
CA LEU A 144 16.65 13.68 10.98
C LEU A 144 17.24 13.45 12.39
N SER A 145 18.56 13.56 12.54
CA SER A 145 19.24 13.37 13.83
C SER A 145 18.69 14.34 14.88
N GLY A 146 18.33 13.80 16.06
CA GLY A 146 17.70 14.55 17.15
C GLY A 146 16.23 14.89 16.94
N LYS A 147 15.62 14.54 15.80
CA LYS A 147 14.18 14.69 15.56
C LYS A 147 13.40 13.52 16.12
N ARG A 148 12.12 13.75 16.41
CA ARG A 148 11.22 12.71 16.91
C ARG A 148 10.37 12.12 15.80
N LEU A 149 10.40 10.77 15.67
CA LEU A 149 9.49 9.99 14.85
C LEU A 149 8.37 9.42 15.72
N GLY A 150 7.12 9.80 15.43
CA GLY A 150 5.93 9.22 16.04
C GLY A 150 5.31 8.16 15.13
N LEU A 151 5.18 6.94 15.66
CA LEU A 151 4.61 5.80 14.93
C LEU A 151 3.19 5.53 15.38
N LEU A 152 2.22 5.73 14.50
CA LEU A 152 0.87 5.23 14.68
C LEU A 152 0.85 3.75 14.29
N GLY A 153 1.06 2.88 15.29
CA GLY A 153 1.21 1.45 15.14
C GLY A 153 2.65 0.96 15.18
N LEU A 154 2.91 0.00 16.07
CA LEU A 154 4.21 -0.68 16.25
C LEU A 154 4.10 -2.18 15.92
N GLY A 155 3.47 -2.48 14.76
CA GLY A 155 3.41 -3.82 14.18
C GLY A 155 4.69 -4.16 13.40
N LYS A 156 4.65 -5.22 12.58
CA LYS A 156 5.82 -5.72 11.83
C LYS A 156 6.55 -4.65 11.01
N ILE A 157 5.80 -3.75 10.37
CA ILE A 157 6.37 -2.63 9.58
C ILE A 157 6.87 -1.53 10.51
N GLY A 158 6.06 -1.07 11.46
CA GLY A 158 6.43 0.00 12.38
C GLY A 158 7.69 -0.30 13.19
N GLN A 159 7.91 -1.55 13.60
CA GLN A 159 9.12 -2.00 14.29
C GLN A 159 10.37 -1.82 13.41
N LYS A 160 10.31 -2.19 12.14
CA LYS A 160 11.42 -2.02 11.20
C LYS A 160 11.69 -0.55 10.89
N VAL A 161 10.64 0.25 10.75
CA VAL A 161 10.77 1.70 10.58
C VAL A 161 11.42 2.34 11.82
N ALA A 162 11.02 1.92 13.03
CA ALA A 162 11.64 2.36 14.29
C ALA A 162 13.13 2.01 14.37
N GLN A 163 13.51 0.81 13.96
CA GLN A 163 14.90 0.36 13.94
C GLN A 163 15.79 1.27 13.06
N ILE A 164 15.30 1.60 11.87
CA ILE A 164 16.02 2.47 10.92
C ILE A 164 16.07 3.91 11.47
N ALA A 165 14.99 4.40 12.08
CA ALA A 165 14.96 5.73 12.69
C ALA A 165 16.07 5.94 13.73
N LYS A 166 16.33 4.92 14.55
CA LYS A 166 17.43 4.96 15.52
C LYS A 166 18.79 5.05 14.86
N ALA A 167 19.00 4.38 13.72
CA ALA A 167 20.23 4.49 12.96
C ALA A 167 20.46 5.90 12.40
N PHE A 168 19.37 6.67 12.15
CA PHE A 168 19.43 8.10 11.83
C PHE A 168 19.58 9.01 13.06
N GLY A 169 19.67 8.45 14.26
CA GLY A 169 19.77 9.24 15.51
C GLY A 169 18.47 9.92 15.91
N MET A 170 17.31 9.40 15.48
CA MET A 170 16.00 9.92 15.86
C MET A 170 15.57 9.38 17.23
N ASP A 171 14.82 10.19 17.97
CA ASP A 171 13.99 9.73 19.09
C ASP A 171 12.70 9.10 18.54
N VAL A 172 12.34 7.90 19.01
CA VAL A 172 11.19 7.16 18.47
C VAL A 172 10.15 6.94 19.55
N CYS A 173 8.93 7.40 19.28
CA CYS A 173 7.78 7.08 20.10
C CYS A 173 6.67 6.41 19.28
N ALA A 174 5.79 5.70 19.95
CA ALA A 174 4.68 5.03 19.29
C ALA A 174 3.39 5.11 20.11
N TRP A 175 2.29 5.00 19.40
CA TRP A 175 0.96 4.84 19.97
C TRP A 175 0.10 3.92 19.10
N SER A 176 -0.63 3.05 19.73
CA SER A 176 -1.83 2.41 19.18
C SER A 176 -2.73 1.99 20.34
N GLN A 177 -3.99 1.75 20.05
CA GLN A 177 -5.00 1.50 21.10
C GLN A 177 -4.65 0.34 22.04
N ASN A 178 -3.90 -0.65 21.55
CA ASN A 178 -3.55 -1.87 22.31
C ASN A 178 -2.02 -2.00 22.53
N LEU A 179 -1.24 -0.95 22.28
CA LEU A 179 0.21 -0.97 22.51
C LEU A 179 0.47 -0.80 24.01
N THR A 180 1.25 -1.70 24.59
CA THR A 180 1.68 -1.61 25.99
C THR A 180 3.10 -1.05 26.09
N ALA A 181 3.45 -0.56 27.29
CA ALA A 181 4.80 -0.04 27.57
C ALA A 181 5.88 -1.12 27.39
N GLU A 182 5.59 -2.35 27.81
CA GLU A 182 6.51 -3.48 27.68
C GLU A 182 6.81 -3.78 26.21
N ARG A 183 5.76 -3.87 25.35
CA ARG A 183 5.93 -4.11 23.92
C ARG A 183 6.65 -2.96 23.20
N ALA A 184 6.45 -1.74 23.62
CA ALA A 184 7.20 -0.60 23.07
C ALA A 184 8.67 -0.69 23.49
N ALA A 185 8.95 -0.98 24.77
CA ALA A 185 10.28 -1.10 25.32
C ALA A 185 11.10 -2.25 24.70
N GLU A 186 10.49 -3.39 24.36
CA GLU A 186 11.13 -4.49 23.62
C GLU A 186 11.81 -4.02 22.33
N HIS A 187 11.26 -3.00 21.71
CA HIS A 187 11.82 -2.39 20.49
C HIS A 187 12.59 -1.10 20.77
N GLY A 188 12.79 -0.73 22.07
CA GLY A 188 13.42 0.50 22.51
C GLY A 188 12.69 1.73 21.95
N VAL A 189 11.37 1.72 21.95
CA VAL A 189 10.48 2.80 21.52
C VAL A 189 9.72 3.30 22.74
N THR A 190 9.57 4.62 22.87
CA THR A 190 8.79 5.22 23.95
C THR A 190 7.30 5.08 23.66
N LEU A 191 6.51 4.56 24.60
CA LEU A 191 5.05 4.60 24.49
C LEU A 191 4.56 6.02 24.76
N CYS A 192 3.81 6.61 23.84
CA CYS A 192 3.04 7.82 24.12
C CYS A 192 1.77 7.49 24.92
N ALA A 193 1.45 8.27 25.92
CA ALA A 193 0.26 8.07 26.75
C ALA A 193 -1.05 8.25 25.96
N SER A 194 -1.00 9.02 24.86
CA SER A 194 -2.14 9.26 23.98
C SER A 194 -1.72 9.52 22.53
N LYS A 195 -2.68 9.36 21.60
CA LYS A 195 -2.53 9.78 20.20
C LYS A 195 -2.17 11.28 20.12
N GLU A 196 -2.79 12.09 20.94
CA GLU A 196 -2.56 13.53 20.99
C GLU A 196 -1.12 13.88 21.39
N GLU A 197 -0.57 13.22 22.40
CA GLU A 197 0.83 13.40 22.80
C GLU A 197 1.78 13.07 21.64
N LEU A 198 1.57 11.95 20.96
CA LEU A 198 2.37 11.58 19.79
C LEU A 198 2.33 12.68 18.73
N LEU A 199 1.13 13.15 18.36
CA LEU A 199 0.95 14.18 17.34
C LEU A 199 1.66 15.49 17.71
N ARG A 200 1.50 15.95 18.95
CA ARG A 200 2.09 17.23 19.42
C ARG A 200 3.59 17.20 19.50
N THR A 201 4.19 16.06 19.78
CA THR A 201 5.63 15.98 20.08
C THR A 201 6.48 15.53 18.90
N SER A 202 5.89 14.94 17.86
CA SER A 202 6.63 14.37 16.73
C SER A 202 6.96 15.40 15.65
N ASP A 203 8.14 15.26 15.05
CA ASP A 203 8.55 16.02 13.86
C ASP A 203 8.16 15.29 12.57
N VAL A 204 8.06 13.96 12.65
CA VAL A 204 7.53 13.10 11.59
C VAL A 204 6.52 12.15 12.23
N VAL A 205 5.33 12.06 11.67
CA VAL A 205 4.30 11.08 12.05
C VAL A 205 4.14 10.08 10.92
N SER A 206 4.29 8.78 11.20
CA SER A 206 4.16 7.73 10.20
C SER A 206 3.11 6.69 10.60
N ILE A 207 2.23 6.34 9.65
CA ILE A 207 1.07 5.47 9.88
C ILE A 207 1.38 4.04 9.47
N HIS A 208 1.27 3.10 10.43
CA HIS A 208 1.49 1.66 10.24
C HIS A 208 0.38 0.84 10.91
N LEU A 209 -0.85 1.32 10.81
CA LEU A 209 -2.05 0.68 11.34
C LEU A 209 -2.79 -0.09 10.24
N VAL A 210 -3.49 -1.14 10.64
CA VAL A 210 -4.46 -1.83 9.77
C VAL A 210 -5.75 -1.01 9.73
N LEU A 211 -6.34 -0.86 8.54
CA LEU A 211 -7.64 -0.23 8.40
C LEU A 211 -8.74 -1.12 8.98
N GLY A 212 -9.59 -0.53 9.77
CA GLY A 212 -10.78 -1.12 10.37
C GLY A 212 -11.61 -0.03 11.03
N ASP A 213 -12.74 -0.37 11.63
CA ASP A 213 -13.68 0.60 12.19
C ASP A 213 -13.04 1.56 13.20
N ARG A 214 -12.07 1.07 13.99
CA ARG A 214 -11.36 1.86 15.01
C ARG A 214 -10.26 2.77 14.46
N THR A 215 -9.88 2.59 13.20
CA THR A 215 -8.77 3.33 12.58
C THR A 215 -9.21 4.15 11.38
N ARG A 216 -10.45 3.97 10.92
CA ARG A 216 -11.05 4.82 9.88
C ARG A 216 -11.19 6.25 10.38
N ASN A 217 -10.72 7.22 9.57
CA ASN A 217 -10.69 8.64 9.91
C ASN A 217 -10.06 8.92 11.28
N LEU A 218 -9.04 8.13 11.66
CA LEU A 218 -8.31 8.30 12.91
C LEU A 218 -7.63 9.67 13.01
N LEU A 219 -7.20 10.21 11.86
CA LEU A 219 -6.63 11.54 11.72
C LEU A 219 -7.55 12.41 10.86
N GLY A 220 -8.34 13.25 11.51
CA GLY A 220 -9.14 14.31 10.89
C GLY A 220 -8.54 15.70 11.14
N ALA A 221 -9.31 16.74 10.84
CA ALA A 221 -8.86 18.13 10.98
C ALA A 221 -8.40 18.47 12.42
N GLN A 222 -9.09 17.94 13.43
CA GLN A 222 -8.72 18.19 14.85
C GLN A 222 -7.38 17.54 15.21
N GLU A 223 -7.09 16.37 14.70
CA GLU A 223 -5.82 15.66 14.92
C GLU A 223 -4.68 16.33 14.16
N LEU A 224 -4.89 16.69 12.90
CA LEU A 224 -3.90 17.40 12.10
C LEU A 224 -3.52 18.74 12.72
N ALA A 225 -4.48 19.48 13.29
CA ALA A 225 -4.25 20.74 14.00
C ALA A 225 -3.42 20.58 15.29
N LYS A 226 -3.26 19.36 15.82
CA LYS A 226 -2.39 19.09 16.98
C LYS A 226 -0.94 18.81 16.60
N MET A 227 -0.65 18.55 15.34
CA MET A 227 0.72 18.34 14.86
C MET A 227 1.51 19.65 14.91
N LYS A 228 2.83 19.52 14.92
CA LYS A 228 3.70 20.71 14.77
C LYS A 228 3.50 21.28 13.35
N ALA A 229 3.50 22.59 13.20
CA ALA A 229 3.44 23.23 11.88
C ALA A 229 4.63 22.85 10.98
N SER A 230 5.75 22.44 11.58
CA SER A 230 6.92 21.90 10.87
C SER A 230 6.88 20.40 10.63
N ALA A 231 5.84 19.70 11.07
CA ALA A 231 5.79 18.24 11.01
C ALA A 231 5.46 17.71 9.60
N LEU A 232 5.95 16.50 9.33
CA LEU A 232 5.58 15.69 8.16
C LEU A 232 4.63 14.57 8.57
N LEU A 233 3.62 14.31 7.74
CA LEU A 233 2.75 13.13 7.85
C LEU A 233 3.08 12.14 6.74
N ILE A 234 3.30 10.86 7.10
CA ILE A 234 3.60 9.80 6.15
C ILE A 234 2.51 8.72 6.24
N ASN A 235 1.87 8.43 5.10
CA ASN A 235 0.88 7.37 5.01
C ASN A 235 1.19 6.40 3.86
N THR A 236 1.79 5.28 4.19
CA THR A 236 2.02 4.13 3.33
C THR A 236 1.14 2.93 3.73
N SER A 237 0.08 3.19 4.50
CA SER A 237 -0.81 2.16 5.01
C SER A 237 -2.13 2.08 4.22
N ARG A 238 -3.13 2.86 4.60
CA ARG A 238 -4.42 2.96 3.90
C ARG A 238 -4.94 4.39 3.95
N ALA A 239 -5.49 4.89 2.84
CA ALA A 239 -5.99 6.25 2.73
C ALA A 239 -7.03 6.57 3.79
N ALA A 240 -8.03 5.74 3.95
CA ALA A 240 -9.16 5.95 4.85
C ALA A 240 -8.81 6.00 6.37
N ILE A 241 -7.53 5.88 6.75
CA ILE A 241 -7.08 6.16 8.12
C ILE A 241 -7.00 7.67 8.36
N VAL A 242 -6.78 8.44 7.31
CA VAL A 242 -6.73 9.91 7.32
C VAL A 242 -7.94 10.43 6.55
N ASP A 243 -8.60 11.43 7.08
CA ASP A 243 -9.59 12.21 6.34
C ASP A 243 -8.86 12.98 5.23
N GLN A 244 -8.99 12.53 3.99
CA GLN A 244 -8.21 13.05 2.85
C GLN A 244 -8.55 14.52 2.53
N PRO A 245 -9.82 14.97 2.54
CA PRO A 245 -10.16 16.38 2.47
C PRO A 245 -9.53 17.22 3.57
N ALA A 246 -9.58 16.76 4.83
CA ALA A 246 -8.96 17.47 5.95
C ALA A 246 -7.43 17.55 5.82
N LEU A 247 -6.79 16.50 5.29
CA LEU A 247 -5.35 16.51 5.01
C LEU A 247 -5.01 17.55 3.94
N LEU A 248 -5.79 17.61 2.86
CA LEU A 248 -5.58 18.57 1.79
C LEU A 248 -5.71 20.01 2.31
N ASP A 249 -6.75 20.29 3.10
CA ASP A 249 -6.95 21.61 3.73
C ASP A 249 -5.78 21.96 4.67
N ALA A 250 -5.34 21.03 5.51
CA ALA A 250 -4.21 21.23 6.41
C ALA A 250 -2.91 21.55 5.66
N LEU A 251 -2.68 20.93 4.51
CA LEU A 251 -1.50 21.18 3.67
C LEU A 251 -1.57 22.53 2.94
N GLN A 252 -2.74 22.90 2.43
CA GLN A 252 -2.97 24.17 1.74
C GLN A 252 -2.84 25.37 2.69
N ASN A 253 -3.30 25.21 3.93
CA ASN A 253 -3.26 26.25 4.95
C ASN A 253 -1.97 26.23 5.81
N GLY A 254 -1.01 25.33 5.52
CA GLY A 254 0.25 25.27 6.27
C GLY A 254 0.10 24.82 7.72
N VAL A 255 -0.97 24.09 8.04
CA VAL A 255 -1.16 23.50 9.38
C VAL A 255 -0.05 22.48 9.69
N ILE A 256 0.38 21.74 8.67
CA ILE A 256 1.56 20.88 8.69
C ILE A 256 2.48 21.21 7.51
N ALA A 257 3.77 20.90 7.63
CA ALA A 257 4.76 21.25 6.61
C ALA A 257 4.62 20.47 5.32
N GLY A 258 4.21 19.20 5.40
CA GLY A 258 4.07 18.36 4.21
C GLY A 258 3.56 16.96 4.50
N ALA A 259 3.23 16.23 3.44
CA ALA A 259 2.82 14.85 3.55
C ALA A 259 3.45 13.96 2.46
N GLY A 260 3.84 12.74 2.86
CA GLY A 260 4.21 11.64 1.98
C GLY A 260 3.07 10.63 1.92
N VAL A 261 2.44 10.49 0.77
CA VAL A 261 1.26 9.63 0.62
C VAL A 261 1.47 8.63 -0.51
N ASP A 262 1.22 7.36 -0.19
CA ASP A 262 1.30 6.26 -1.15
C ASP A 262 -0.07 5.64 -1.43
N VAL A 263 -1.12 6.12 -0.75
CA VAL A 263 -2.47 5.55 -0.80
C VAL A 263 -3.51 6.65 -0.91
N PHE A 264 -4.59 6.38 -1.65
CA PHE A 264 -5.62 7.37 -1.97
C PHE A 264 -7.02 6.76 -1.83
N ASP A 265 -8.03 7.61 -1.58
CA ASP A 265 -9.42 7.15 -1.46
C ASP A 265 -9.96 6.59 -2.78
N VAL A 266 -9.46 7.11 -3.90
CA VAL A 266 -9.74 6.60 -5.25
C VAL A 266 -8.41 6.27 -5.92
N GLU A 267 -8.26 5.03 -6.34
CA GLU A 267 -7.09 4.52 -7.05
C GLU A 267 -7.52 3.82 -8.35
N PRO A 268 -6.90 4.16 -9.49
CA PRO A 268 -5.86 5.17 -9.73
C PRO A 268 -6.30 6.60 -9.40
N LEU A 269 -5.37 7.41 -8.87
CA LEU A 269 -5.64 8.80 -8.50
C LEU A 269 -6.07 9.61 -9.74
N PRO A 270 -7.23 10.28 -9.73
CA PRO A 270 -7.73 11.08 -10.87
C PRO A 270 -6.69 12.10 -11.35
N ALA A 271 -6.71 12.40 -12.67
CA ALA A 271 -5.72 13.28 -13.29
C ALA A 271 -5.78 14.73 -12.76
N ASP A 272 -6.94 15.17 -12.32
CA ASP A 272 -7.21 16.52 -11.78
C ASP A 272 -7.12 16.57 -10.24
N HIS A 273 -6.77 15.48 -9.58
CA HIS A 273 -6.73 15.43 -8.12
C HIS A 273 -5.66 16.38 -7.54
N PRO A 274 -6.00 17.20 -6.52
CA PRO A 274 -5.09 18.22 -5.97
C PRO A 274 -3.74 17.67 -5.47
N PHE A 275 -3.66 16.46 -4.98
CA PHE A 275 -2.37 15.86 -4.56
C PHE A 275 -1.34 15.74 -5.67
N ARG A 276 -1.74 15.80 -6.94
CA ARG A 276 -0.81 15.79 -8.08
C ARG A 276 -0.03 17.08 -8.25
N THR A 277 -0.57 18.19 -7.74
CA THR A 277 0.00 19.53 -7.92
C THR A 277 0.34 20.23 -6.61
N GLN A 278 -0.10 19.69 -5.46
CA GLN A 278 0.17 20.30 -4.16
C GLN A 278 1.68 20.26 -3.84
N PRO A 279 2.34 21.41 -3.68
CA PRO A 279 3.82 21.47 -3.66
C PRO A 279 4.47 20.81 -2.45
N ASN A 280 3.77 20.73 -1.32
CA ASN A 280 4.24 20.08 -0.09
C ASN A 280 3.72 18.64 0.08
N VAL A 281 3.32 18.01 -1.03
CA VAL A 281 2.95 16.59 -1.08
C VAL A 281 3.97 15.82 -1.93
N LEU A 282 4.48 14.73 -1.39
CA LEU A 282 5.19 13.71 -2.14
C LEU A 282 4.28 12.49 -2.27
N ALA A 283 3.64 12.36 -3.43
CA ALA A 283 2.70 11.30 -3.73
C ALA A 283 3.35 10.20 -4.58
N THR A 284 3.10 8.93 -4.23
CA THR A 284 3.51 7.77 -5.02
C THR A 284 2.30 6.89 -5.32
N PRO A 285 2.23 6.25 -6.51
CA PRO A 285 1.03 5.54 -6.96
C PRO A 285 0.94 4.13 -6.36
N HIS A 286 0.78 4.04 -5.03
CA HIS A 286 0.65 2.81 -4.24
C HIS A 286 1.79 1.82 -4.51
N LEU A 287 3.03 2.31 -4.38
CA LEU A 287 4.27 1.56 -4.64
C LEU A 287 4.77 0.75 -3.45
N GLY A 288 4.14 0.84 -2.28
CA GLY A 288 4.64 0.22 -1.05
C GLY A 288 4.91 -1.28 -1.14
N TYR A 289 4.30 -1.99 -2.07
CA TYR A 289 4.56 -3.41 -2.31
C TYR A 289 5.24 -3.67 -3.68
N VAL A 290 5.41 -2.63 -4.50
CA VAL A 290 5.98 -2.74 -5.85
C VAL A 290 7.49 -2.81 -5.74
N SER A 291 8.01 -4.02 -5.66
CA SER A 291 9.45 -4.32 -5.68
C SER A 291 9.69 -5.66 -6.36
N ASP A 292 10.90 -5.84 -6.87
CA ASP A 292 11.35 -7.08 -7.51
C ASP A 292 11.13 -8.30 -6.60
N GLY A 293 11.57 -8.20 -5.34
CA GLY A 293 11.44 -9.29 -4.37
C GLY A 293 9.98 -9.67 -4.09
N ASN A 294 9.08 -8.68 -3.95
CA ASN A 294 7.66 -8.97 -3.76
C ASN A 294 7.02 -9.57 -5.00
N TYR A 295 7.30 -9.02 -6.17
CA TYR A 295 6.74 -9.50 -7.43
C TYR A 295 7.22 -10.92 -7.75
N GLN A 296 8.50 -11.23 -7.45
CA GLN A 296 9.02 -12.59 -7.57
C GLN A 296 8.21 -13.58 -6.71
N VAL A 297 7.94 -13.22 -5.45
CA VAL A 297 7.13 -14.06 -4.55
C VAL A 297 5.69 -14.18 -5.08
N TYR A 298 5.06 -13.06 -5.44
CA TYR A 298 3.67 -13.06 -5.88
C TYR A 298 3.43 -13.96 -7.08
N PHE A 299 4.26 -13.85 -8.11
CA PHE A 299 4.04 -14.59 -9.35
C PHE A 299 4.54 -16.03 -9.26
N THR A 300 5.64 -16.29 -8.53
CA THR A 300 6.09 -17.68 -8.29
C THR A 300 5.02 -18.46 -7.51
N GLU A 301 4.50 -17.89 -6.42
CA GLU A 301 3.49 -18.56 -5.62
C GLU A 301 2.14 -18.62 -6.33
N ALA A 302 1.81 -17.69 -7.23
CA ALA A 302 0.62 -17.79 -8.07
C ALA A 302 0.70 -18.99 -9.03
N VAL A 303 1.87 -19.25 -9.62
CA VAL A 303 2.09 -20.44 -10.43
C VAL A 303 1.93 -21.72 -9.61
N GLU A 304 2.50 -21.75 -8.39
CA GLU A 304 2.34 -22.86 -7.46
C GLU A 304 0.87 -23.10 -7.07
N ASP A 305 0.10 -22.01 -6.81
CA ASP A 305 -1.31 -22.09 -6.48
C ASP A 305 -2.12 -22.70 -7.62
N ILE A 306 -1.82 -22.31 -8.87
CA ILE A 306 -2.45 -22.88 -10.05
C ILE A 306 -2.12 -24.38 -10.17
N GLN A 307 -0.86 -24.77 -10.03
CA GLN A 307 -0.43 -26.17 -10.08
C GLN A 307 -1.13 -27.00 -9.00
N ALA A 308 -1.19 -26.50 -7.77
CA ALA A 308 -1.85 -27.17 -6.65
C ALA A 308 -3.37 -27.29 -6.87
N PHE A 309 -4.01 -26.25 -7.42
CA PHE A 309 -5.42 -26.29 -7.80
C PHE A 309 -5.71 -27.33 -8.87
N LEU A 310 -4.90 -27.41 -9.93
CA LEU A 310 -5.02 -28.41 -11.00
C LEU A 310 -4.84 -29.84 -10.48
N ALA A 311 -4.00 -30.01 -9.46
CA ALA A 311 -3.80 -31.30 -8.78
C ALA A 311 -4.94 -31.66 -7.80
N GLY A 312 -5.97 -30.81 -7.64
CA GLY A 312 -7.08 -31.01 -6.70
C GLY A 312 -6.70 -30.82 -5.23
N LYS A 313 -5.58 -30.13 -4.95
CA LYS A 313 -5.06 -29.87 -3.60
C LYS A 313 -4.67 -28.40 -3.48
N PRO A 314 -5.62 -27.46 -3.56
CA PRO A 314 -5.30 -26.03 -3.48
C PRO A 314 -4.58 -25.69 -2.17
N VAL A 315 -3.62 -24.80 -2.24
CA VAL A 315 -2.82 -24.31 -1.11
C VAL A 315 -3.08 -22.83 -0.88
N ARG A 316 -2.68 -22.28 0.29
CA ARG A 316 -2.85 -20.86 0.63
C ARG A 316 -4.29 -20.35 0.44
N VAL A 317 -5.29 -21.22 0.67
CA VAL A 317 -6.71 -20.89 0.50
C VAL A 317 -7.12 -19.85 1.54
N LEU A 318 -7.87 -18.84 1.09
CA LEU A 318 -8.49 -17.81 1.93
C LEU A 318 -9.93 -18.24 2.24
N GLU A 319 -10.31 -18.17 3.55
CA GLU A 319 -11.64 -18.54 4.05
C GLU A 319 -12.33 -17.33 4.72
#